data_2b97aa10b9094d5168ef7a7e59f41e3f
#
_entry.id   2b97aa10b9094d5168ef7a7e59f41e3f
#
_cell.length_a   1.000
_cell.length_b   1.000
_cell.length_c   1.000
_cell.angle_alpha   90.00
_cell.angle_beta   90.00
_cell.angle_gamma   90.00
#
_symmetry.space_group_name_H-M   'P 1'
#
loop_
_entity.id
_entity.type
_entity.pdbx_description
1 polymer ?
#
loop_
_entity_poly.entity_id
_entity_poly.type
_entity_poly.pdbx_seq_one_letter_code
_entity_poly.pdbx_strand_id
1 'polypeptide(L)'
;SLSGLAGAVAAKGGIGIISTAQIGFREPDYHQNPHDANLRAVKKEIRRAKELAHGGIVGVNIMVATRHYEEYVRAAIETGADVIISGAGLPVTLPEIAAGVPVPGNGRPVKLVPIVSSLKSANVIFRYWMKKYKYLPDMVVIEGPLAGGHLGFTEEQLRDIPGMHFEEEADRKEIPVVMAGGVYTGEEAGKWISRGLSGVQMATRFVTTEECDAHPAYKQAYIDAKEEDIVLVKSPVGMPGRAIRNTFLQKAGKGAIPHGKCHGCIKTCNPADTPYCITEALIRAVEGDVENGLLFCGSNACRSERMETVGTILDEVADALK
;
A
#
# COMPACT_ATOMS: atom_id res chain seq x y z
N SER A 1 -5.88 4.01 -0.03
CA SER A 1 -6.19 5.35 0.51
C SER A 1 -6.18 6.38 -0.60
N LEU A 2 -7.03 7.38 -0.50
CA LEU A 2 -7.06 8.56 -1.35
C LEU A 2 -6.65 9.79 -0.52
N SER A 3 -6.96 10.98 -1.03
CA SER A 3 -6.54 12.26 -0.43
C SER A 3 -7.11 12.54 0.96
N GLY A 4 -8.31 12.07 1.27
CA GLY A 4 -8.94 12.28 2.58
C GLY A 4 -8.10 11.68 3.70
N LEU A 5 -7.88 10.37 3.65
CA LEU A 5 -7.05 9.67 4.63
C LEU A 5 -5.59 10.14 4.61
N ALA A 6 -4.98 10.23 3.43
CA ALA A 6 -3.57 10.62 3.34
C ALA A 6 -3.32 12.04 3.84
N GLY A 7 -4.21 12.98 3.50
CA GLY A 7 -4.13 14.36 3.97
C GLY A 7 -4.30 14.48 5.49
N ALA A 8 -5.25 13.74 6.06
CA ALA A 8 -5.49 13.73 7.51
C ALA A 8 -4.28 13.17 8.28
N VAL A 9 -3.67 12.06 7.81
CA VAL A 9 -2.44 11.50 8.40
C VAL A 9 -1.30 12.51 8.33
N ALA A 10 -1.10 13.16 7.17
CA ALA A 10 -0.04 14.14 6.99
C ALA A 10 -0.25 15.39 7.88
N ALA A 11 -1.48 15.88 8.02
CA ALA A 11 -1.83 17.00 8.89
C ALA A 11 -1.55 16.73 10.38
N LYS A 12 -1.52 15.47 10.78
CA LYS A 12 -1.24 15.01 12.15
C LYS A 12 0.23 14.61 12.37
N GLY A 13 1.11 14.92 11.42
CA GLY A 13 2.55 14.68 11.55
C GLY A 13 3.05 13.31 11.10
N GLY A 14 2.15 12.45 10.60
CA GLY A 14 2.55 11.22 9.91
C GLY A 14 2.93 11.45 8.44
N ILE A 15 3.38 10.41 7.77
CA ILE A 15 3.56 10.43 6.31
C ILE A 15 2.28 9.87 5.68
N GLY A 16 1.47 10.74 5.07
CA GLY A 16 0.23 10.34 4.43
C GLY A 16 0.49 9.72 3.05
N ILE A 17 0.12 8.45 2.85
CA ILE A 17 0.43 7.72 1.61
C ILE A 17 -0.84 7.43 0.82
N ILE A 18 -0.87 7.88 -0.44
CA ILE A 18 -1.91 7.60 -1.43
C ILE A 18 -1.55 6.32 -2.19
N SER A 19 -2.51 5.42 -2.38
CA SER A 19 -2.33 4.27 -3.29
C SER A 19 -2.69 4.65 -4.72
N THR A 20 -1.80 4.42 -5.67
CA THR A 20 -2.06 4.71 -7.09
C THR A 20 -2.78 3.57 -7.82
N ALA A 21 -3.00 2.44 -7.17
CA ALA A 21 -3.67 1.28 -7.77
C ALA A 21 -5.12 1.62 -8.15
N GLN A 22 -5.37 1.75 -9.46
CA GLN A 22 -6.67 2.08 -10.04
C GLN A 22 -7.35 3.32 -9.43
N ILE A 23 -6.55 4.29 -9.04
CA ILE A 23 -6.95 5.50 -8.32
C ILE A 23 -8.03 6.33 -9.06
N GLY A 24 -8.10 6.19 -10.38
CA GLY A 24 -9.07 6.88 -11.24
C GLY A 24 -10.45 6.23 -11.29
N PHE A 25 -10.74 5.22 -10.49
CA PHE A 25 -12.01 4.46 -10.57
C PHE A 25 -13.27 5.32 -10.40
N ARG A 26 -13.15 6.51 -9.80
CA ARG A 26 -14.24 7.50 -9.66
C ARG A 26 -14.32 8.51 -10.80
N GLU A 27 -13.37 8.49 -11.75
CA GLU A 27 -13.41 9.39 -12.91
C GLU A 27 -14.49 8.92 -13.90
N PRO A 28 -15.27 9.83 -14.50
CA PRO A 28 -16.45 9.46 -15.32
C PRO A 28 -16.11 8.59 -16.54
N ASP A 29 -14.91 8.72 -17.07
CA ASP A 29 -14.43 7.99 -18.24
C ASP A 29 -13.54 6.80 -17.91
N TYR A 30 -13.47 6.40 -16.63
CA TYR A 30 -12.57 5.33 -16.18
C TYR A 30 -12.73 4.02 -16.95
N HIS A 31 -13.96 3.59 -17.23
CA HIS A 31 -14.20 2.34 -17.95
C HIS A 31 -13.82 2.39 -19.44
N GLN A 32 -13.78 3.59 -20.04
CA GLN A 32 -13.36 3.81 -21.42
C GLN A 32 -11.84 3.98 -21.52
N ASN A 33 -11.26 4.82 -20.64
CA ASN A 33 -9.86 5.21 -20.62
C ASN A 33 -9.23 5.08 -19.23
N PRO A 34 -9.09 3.86 -18.67
CA PRO A 34 -8.61 3.66 -17.30
C PRO A 34 -7.21 4.23 -17.06
N HIS A 35 -6.35 4.22 -18.06
CA HIS A 35 -5.00 4.77 -17.96
C HIS A 35 -5.00 6.29 -17.75
N ASP A 36 -5.65 7.03 -18.63
CA ASP A 36 -5.72 8.50 -18.55
C ASP A 36 -6.48 8.96 -17.31
N ALA A 37 -7.57 8.26 -16.96
CA ALA A 37 -8.32 8.48 -15.73
C ALA A 37 -7.44 8.33 -14.49
N ASN A 38 -6.62 7.28 -14.43
CA ASN A 38 -5.69 7.07 -13.34
C ASN A 38 -4.63 8.17 -13.25
N LEU A 39 -4.03 8.59 -14.37
CA LEU A 39 -3.01 9.66 -14.37
C LEU A 39 -3.59 11.00 -13.90
N ARG A 40 -4.81 11.35 -14.34
CA ARG A 40 -5.50 12.56 -13.85
C ARG A 40 -5.79 12.46 -12.35
N ALA A 41 -6.28 11.31 -11.91
CA ALA A 41 -6.61 11.07 -10.51
C ALA A 41 -5.37 11.11 -9.60
N VAL A 42 -4.23 10.55 -10.01
CA VAL A 42 -2.96 10.67 -9.26
C VAL A 42 -2.65 12.14 -9.00
N LYS A 43 -2.69 12.99 -10.04
CA LYS A 43 -2.40 14.43 -9.91
C LYS A 43 -3.42 15.14 -9.02
N LYS A 44 -4.70 14.82 -9.17
CA LYS A 44 -5.81 15.39 -8.40
C LYS A 44 -5.71 15.04 -6.91
N GLU A 45 -5.52 13.75 -6.62
CA GLU A 45 -5.47 13.26 -5.24
C GLU A 45 -4.23 13.76 -4.49
N ILE A 46 -3.06 13.85 -5.14
CA ILE A 46 -1.86 14.43 -4.52
C ILE A 46 -2.09 15.91 -4.16
N ARG A 47 -2.61 16.73 -5.08
CA ARG A 47 -2.88 18.14 -4.80
C ARG A 47 -3.83 18.30 -3.62
N ARG A 48 -4.95 17.56 -3.64
CA ARG A 48 -5.94 17.61 -2.57
C ARG A 48 -5.38 17.13 -1.23
N ALA A 49 -4.58 16.06 -1.22
CA ALA A 49 -3.94 15.59 0.01
C ALA A 49 -2.97 16.64 0.58
N LYS A 50 -2.20 17.31 -0.28
CA LYS A 50 -1.31 18.42 0.14
C LYS A 50 -2.05 19.62 0.71
N GLU A 51 -3.20 19.97 0.14
CA GLU A 51 -4.08 21.01 0.70
C GLU A 51 -4.56 20.63 2.11
N LEU A 52 -5.02 19.38 2.29
CA LEU A 52 -5.48 18.85 3.59
C LEU A 52 -4.35 18.64 4.59
N ALA A 53 -3.14 18.42 4.12
CA ALA A 53 -1.96 18.15 4.95
C ALA A 53 -1.40 19.37 5.67
N HIS A 54 -1.80 20.60 5.29
CA HIS A 54 -1.32 21.86 5.90
C HIS A 54 0.22 21.93 6.05
N GLY A 55 0.96 21.47 5.03
CA GLY A 55 2.42 21.42 5.05
C GLY A 55 3.02 20.10 5.52
N GLY A 56 2.20 19.13 5.90
CA GLY A 56 2.63 17.76 6.22
C GLY A 56 3.13 16.97 4.99
N ILE A 57 3.75 15.84 5.24
CA ILE A 57 4.40 15.01 4.21
C ILE A 57 3.37 14.10 3.53
N VAL A 58 3.24 14.23 2.21
CA VAL A 58 2.35 13.42 1.37
C VAL A 58 3.16 12.62 0.37
N GLY A 59 3.00 11.31 0.40
CA GLY A 59 3.62 10.40 -0.57
C GLY A 59 2.62 9.54 -1.32
N VAL A 60 3.17 8.72 -2.20
CA VAL A 60 2.40 7.74 -2.98
C VAL A 60 3.00 6.36 -2.88
N ASN A 61 2.16 5.32 -2.91
CA ASN A 61 2.57 3.94 -3.12
C ASN A 61 2.29 3.55 -4.58
N ILE A 62 3.33 3.11 -5.30
CA ILE A 62 3.26 2.72 -6.70
C ILE A 62 3.81 1.31 -6.88
N MET A 63 2.96 0.38 -7.32
CA MET A 63 3.38 -1.01 -7.56
C MET A 63 4.24 -1.12 -8.83
N VAL A 64 5.42 -1.72 -8.75
CA VAL A 64 6.32 -2.00 -9.89
C VAL A 64 5.63 -2.87 -10.97
N ALA A 65 4.76 -3.78 -10.52
CA ALA A 65 3.98 -4.65 -11.39
C ALA A 65 2.94 -3.91 -12.26
N THR A 66 2.63 -2.65 -11.96
CA THR A 66 1.67 -1.84 -12.73
C THR A 66 2.19 -1.61 -14.15
N ARG A 67 1.31 -1.75 -15.16
CA ARG A 67 1.68 -1.63 -16.59
C ARG A 67 2.32 -0.28 -16.94
N HIS A 68 1.83 0.80 -16.36
CA HIS A 68 2.29 2.17 -16.62
C HIS A 68 3.08 2.75 -15.44
N TYR A 69 3.94 1.92 -14.82
CA TYR A 69 4.71 2.27 -13.62
C TYR A 69 5.46 3.60 -13.75
N GLU A 70 6.22 3.77 -14.84
CA GLU A 70 7.03 4.97 -15.07
C GLU A 70 6.17 6.23 -15.15
N GLU A 71 5.03 6.18 -15.84
CA GLU A 71 4.14 7.31 -16.02
C GLU A 71 3.51 7.75 -14.69
N TYR A 72 3.16 6.79 -13.82
CA TYR A 72 2.70 7.11 -12.46
C TYR A 72 3.79 7.75 -11.60
N VAL A 73 5.04 7.26 -11.69
CA VAL A 73 6.18 7.87 -10.99
C VAL A 73 6.40 9.30 -11.46
N ARG A 74 6.43 9.54 -12.76
CA ARG A 74 6.56 10.89 -13.35
C ARG A 74 5.43 11.80 -12.91
N ALA A 75 4.18 11.36 -13.03
CA ALA A 75 3.00 12.14 -12.63
C ALA A 75 3.05 12.51 -11.13
N ALA A 76 3.50 11.62 -10.27
CA ALA A 76 3.64 11.87 -8.84
C ALA A 76 4.70 12.95 -8.56
N ILE A 77 5.87 12.85 -9.19
CA ILE A 77 6.96 13.83 -9.02
C ILE A 77 6.55 15.20 -9.56
N GLU A 78 6.01 15.26 -10.78
CA GLU A 78 5.52 16.50 -11.42
C GLU A 78 4.45 17.22 -10.58
N THR A 79 3.71 16.45 -9.77
CA THR A 79 2.66 17.02 -8.90
C THR A 79 3.19 17.39 -7.52
N GLY A 80 4.44 17.06 -7.20
CA GLY A 80 5.10 17.42 -5.96
C GLY A 80 4.84 16.44 -4.80
N ALA A 81 4.70 15.14 -5.07
CA ALA A 81 4.76 14.14 -4.02
C ALA A 81 6.11 14.24 -3.27
N ASP A 82 6.08 14.13 -1.94
CA ASP A 82 7.30 14.22 -1.13
C ASP A 82 8.03 12.87 -1.06
N VAL A 83 7.29 11.76 -1.17
CA VAL A 83 7.81 10.39 -1.02
C VAL A 83 7.17 9.47 -2.05
N ILE A 84 7.96 8.60 -2.67
CA ILE A 84 7.47 7.48 -3.49
C ILE A 84 7.90 6.18 -2.83
N ILE A 85 6.92 5.41 -2.35
CA ILE A 85 7.11 4.05 -1.85
C ILE A 85 6.79 3.08 -2.98
N SER A 86 7.67 2.12 -3.25
CA SER A 86 7.52 1.22 -4.39
C SER A 86 7.83 -0.22 -4.02
N GLY A 87 6.89 -1.10 -4.32
CA GLY A 87 6.93 -2.54 -4.03
C GLY A 87 6.18 -3.35 -5.07
N ALA A 88 5.75 -4.57 -4.74
CA ALA A 88 5.21 -5.55 -5.68
C ALA A 88 6.16 -5.79 -6.87
N GLY A 89 7.41 -6.08 -6.55
CA GLY A 89 8.58 -6.18 -7.39
C GLY A 89 9.69 -5.22 -6.95
N LEU A 90 10.93 -5.47 -7.36
CA LEU A 90 12.06 -4.60 -7.01
C LEU A 90 12.06 -3.35 -7.91
N PRO A 91 12.04 -2.12 -7.35
CA PRO A 91 11.97 -0.87 -8.11
C PRO A 91 13.33 -0.46 -8.67
N VAL A 92 13.95 -1.33 -9.47
CA VAL A 92 15.34 -1.15 -9.97
C VAL A 92 15.53 0.11 -10.80
N THR A 93 14.50 0.58 -11.50
CA THR A 93 14.56 1.77 -12.38
C THR A 93 14.07 3.06 -11.70
N LEU A 94 13.58 3.00 -10.47
CA LEU A 94 12.98 4.15 -9.81
C LEU A 94 13.90 5.38 -9.72
N PRO A 95 15.21 5.27 -9.36
CA PRO A 95 16.10 6.41 -9.35
C PRO A 95 16.34 7.03 -10.73
N GLU A 96 16.40 6.20 -11.79
CA GLU A 96 16.55 6.65 -13.16
C GLU A 96 15.35 7.47 -13.64
N ILE A 97 14.15 6.97 -13.35
CA ILE A 97 12.91 7.67 -13.68
C ILE A 97 12.84 9.01 -12.93
N ALA A 98 13.16 8.99 -11.63
CA ALA A 98 13.11 10.18 -10.79
C ALA A 98 14.12 11.25 -11.24
N ALA A 99 15.33 10.86 -11.61
CA ALA A 99 16.35 11.77 -12.12
C ALA A 99 15.95 12.44 -13.45
N GLY A 100 15.09 11.79 -14.22
CA GLY A 100 14.59 12.31 -15.51
C GLY A 100 13.38 13.24 -15.41
N VAL A 101 12.92 13.60 -14.19
CA VAL A 101 11.76 14.47 -13.99
C VAL A 101 12.17 15.75 -13.27
N PRO A 102 11.85 16.94 -13.82
CA PRO A 102 12.12 18.20 -13.12
C PRO A 102 11.37 18.26 -11.78
N VAL A 103 12.08 18.73 -10.75
CA VAL A 103 11.49 18.90 -9.41
C VAL A 103 10.67 20.18 -9.40
N PRO A 104 9.35 20.12 -9.06
CA PRO A 104 8.50 21.30 -9.04
C PRO A 104 8.84 22.23 -7.84
N GLY A 105 8.65 23.53 -8.02
CA GLY A 105 8.71 24.53 -6.96
C GLY A 105 10.12 24.72 -6.36
N ASN A 106 10.23 24.70 -5.03
CA ASN A 106 11.44 25.04 -4.28
C ASN A 106 12.50 23.93 -4.24
N GLY A 107 12.45 22.98 -5.15
CA GLY A 107 13.56 22.09 -5.45
C GLY A 107 13.91 21.04 -4.41
N ARG A 108 12.97 20.55 -3.59
CA ARG A 108 13.24 19.36 -2.77
C ARG A 108 13.02 18.10 -3.60
N PRO A 109 14.06 17.27 -3.81
CA PRO A 109 13.90 16.01 -4.50
C PRO A 109 12.93 15.10 -3.76
N VAL A 110 12.11 14.36 -4.53
CA VAL A 110 11.23 13.32 -3.98
C VAL A 110 12.09 12.24 -3.29
N LYS A 111 11.62 11.73 -2.16
CA LYS A 111 12.27 10.64 -1.43
C LYS A 111 11.87 9.29 -2.02
N LEU A 112 12.86 8.42 -2.30
CA LEU A 112 12.66 7.13 -2.95
C LEU A 112 12.80 5.99 -1.96
N VAL A 113 11.75 5.19 -1.82
CA VAL A 113 11.60 4.19 -0.77
C VAL A 113 11.20 2.84 -1.36
N PRO A 114 12.10 1.85 -1.45
CA PRO A 114 11.73 0.49 -1.83
C PRO A 114 11.01 -0.24 -0.69
N ILE A 115 10.07 -1.13 -1.04
CA ILE A 115 9.53 -2.14 -0.15
C ILE A 115 10.27 -3.45 -0.41
N VAL A 116 10.71 -4.10 0.66
CA VAL A 116 11.38 -5.40 0.64
C VAL A 116 10.76 -6.35 1.66
N SER A 117 10.84 -7.65 1.42
CA SER A 117 10.33 -8.69 2.32
C SER A 117 11.44 -9.57 2.90
N SER A 118 12.72 -9.24 2.62
CA SER A 118 13.87 -9.99 3.12
C SER A 118 15.16 -9.18 2.98
N LEU A 119 16.17 -9.53 3.80
CA LEU A 119 17.53 -8.98 3.69
C LEU A 119 18.13 -9.21 2.30
N LYS A 120 17.82 -10.35 1.69
CA LYS A 120 18.28 -10.66 0.33
C LYS A 120 17.77 -9.64 -0.67
N SER A 121 16.48 -9.32 -0.64
CA SER A 121 15.88 -8.32 -1.53
C SER A 121 16.39 -6.90 -1.25
N ALA A 122 16.59 -6.55 0.04
CA ALA A 122 17.21 -5.29 0.44
C ALA A 122 18.62 -5.15 -0.12
N ASN A 123 19.47 -6.17 0.06
CA ASN A 123 20.85 -6.17 -0.44
C ASN A 123 20.91 -6.09 -1.98
N VAL A 124 19.99 -6.75 -2.68
CA VAL A 124 19.92 -6.67 -4.16
C VAL A 124 19.64 -5.25 -4.60
N ILE A 125 18.61 -4.60 -4.04
CA ILE A 125 18.21 -3.26 -4.45
C ILE A 125 19.25 -2.21 -4.09
N PHE A 126 19.84 -2.27 -2.88
CA PHE A 126 20.87 -1.33 -2.42
C PHE A 126 22.13 -1.41 -3.28
N ARG A 127 22.63 -2.63 -3.56
CA ARG A 127 23.79 -2.82 -4.45
C ARG A 127 23.51 -2.35 -5.86
N TYR A 128 22.31 -2.63 -6.39
CA TYR A 128 21.94 -2.23 -7.75
C TYR A 128 21.87 -0.72 -7.87
N TRP A 129 21.15 -0.03 -6.98
CA TRP A 129 21.04 1.44 -7.00
C TRP A 129 22.37 2.11 -6.80
N MET A 130 23.18 1.64 -5.84
CA MET A 130 24.51 2.19 -5.60
C MET A 130 25.43 1.98 -6.81
N LYS A 131 25.45 0.79 -7.41
CA LYS A 131 26.31 0.48 -8.55
C LYS A 131 25.93 1.30 -9.79
N LYS A 132 24.64 1.36 -10.11
CA LYS A 132 24.15 1.96 -11.36
C LYS A 132 23.95 3.47 -11.25
N TYR A 133 23.38 3.94 -10.15
CA TYR A 133 22.93 5.33 -10.00
C TYR A 133 23.73 6.14 -8.98
N LYS A 134 24.63 5.51 -8.22
CA LYS A 134 25.33 6.13 -7.09
C LYS A 134 24.36 6.71 -6.05
N TYR A 135 23.24 6.01 -5.84
CA TYR A 135 22.13 6.42 -5.00
C TYR A 135 21.80 5.33 -3.98
N LEU A 136 21.62 5.71 -2.72
CA LEU A 136 21.05 4.85 -1.68
C LEU A 136 19.58 5.24 -1.44
N PRO A 137 18.71 4.29 -1.08
CA PRO A 137 17.34 4.63 -0.69
C PRO A 137 17.31 5.66 0.44
N ASP A 138 16.38 6.61 0.38
CA ASP A 138 16.15 7.57 1.46
C ASP A 138 15.57 6.92 2.72
N MET A 139 14.92 5.78 2.56
CA MET A 139 14.30 4.94 3.58
C MET A 139 14.03 3.57 2.96
N VAL A 140 13.80 2.55 3.75
CA VAL A 140 13.32 1.23 3.31
C VAL A 140 12.14 0.80 4.14
N VAL A 141 11.12 0.24 3.48
CA VAL A 141 10.01 -0.43 4.16
C VAL A 141 10.25 -1.94 4.13
N ILE A 142 10.29 -2.56 5.30
CA ILE A 142 10.33 -4.03 5.44
C ILE A 142 8.89 -4.50 5.65
N GLU A 143 8.37 -5.25 4.69
CA GLU A 143 7.04 -5.82 4.77
C GLU A 143 7.09 -7.21 5.38
N GLY A 144 6.50 -7.35 6.57
CA GLY A 144 6.41 -8.61 7.30
C GLY A 144 5.23 -9.49 6.84
N PRO A 145 5.19 -10.77 7.27
CA PRO A 145 4.18 -11.74 6.85
C PRO A 145 2.77 -11.46 7.37
N LEU A 146 2.62 -10.56 8.32
CA LEU A 146 1.33 -10.14 8.89
C LEU A 146 0.68 -8.98 8.11
N ALA A 147 1.32 -8.51 7.03
CA ALA A 147 0.80 -7.47 6.17
C ALA A 147 -0.49 -7.90 5.45
N GLY A 148 -1.15 -6.93 4.84
CA GLY A 148 -2.34 -7.10 4.03
C GLY A 148 -2.07 -6.96 2.54
N GLY A 149 -3.05 -7.31 1.72
CA GLY A 149 -2.91 -7.28 0.27
C GLY A 149 -2.01 -8.40 -0.24
N HIS A 150 -1.23 -8.10 -1.27
CA HIS A 150 -0.26 -9.06 -1.83
C HIS A 150 0.96 -9.17 -0.93
N LEU A 151 1.36 -10.41 -0.65
CA LEU A 151 2.43 -10.74 0.28
C LEU A 151 3.68 -11.22 -0.48
N GLY A 152 4.83 -10.68 -0.14
CA GLY A 152 6.13 -11.04 -0.71
C GLY A 152 6.70 -12.37 -0.19
N PHE A 153 5.84 -13.32 0.21
CA PHE A 153 6.15 -14.60 0.82
C PHE A 153 5.46 -15.74 0.09
N THR A 154 5.95 -16.97 0.24
CA THR A 154 5.25 -18.17 -0.22
C THR A 154 4.13 -18.54 0.75
N GLU A 155 3.12 -19.30 0.28
CA GLU A 155 2.05 -19.80 1.18
C GLU A 155 2.63 -20.65 2.33
N GLU A 156 3.69 -21.40 2.09
CA GLU A 156 4.36 -22.21 3.07
C GLU A 156 4.97 -21.35 4.18
N GLN A 157 5.70 -20.28 3.82
CA GLN A 157 6.23 -19.31 4.77
C GLN A 157 5.14 -18.65 5.60
N LEU A 158 4.00 -18.30 4.99
CA LEU A 158 2.88 -17.65 5.67
C LEU A 158 2.13 -18.57 6.65
N ARG A 159 2.31 -19.89 6.54
CA ARG A 159 1.77 -20.88 7.49
C ARG A 159 2.66 -21.10 8.69
N ASP A 160 3.95 -20.79 8.59
CA ASP A 160 4.97 -20.97 9.66
C ASP A 160 5.63 -19.63 10.02
N ILE A 161 4.81 -18.62 10.33
CA ILE A 161 5.29 -17.29 10.73
C ILE A 161 6.24 -17.33 11.94
N PRO A 162 6.00 -18.14 13.00
CA PRO A 162 6.91 -18.23 14.14
C PRO A 162 8.32 -18.71 13.78
N GLY A 163 8.49 -19.46 12.68
CA GLY A 163 9.79 -19.90 12.18
C GLY A 163 10.54 -18.85 11.36
N MET A 164 9.95 -17.68 11.13
CA MET A 164 10.56 -16.61 10.34
C MET A 164 11.26 -15.59 11.26
N HIS A 165 12.58 -15.53 11.17
CA HIS A 165 13.40 -14.58 11.92
C HIS A 165 13.57 -13.28 11.17
N PHE A 166 12.61 -12.33 11.32
CA PHE A 166 12.69 -10.98 10.71
C PHE A 166 13.56 -10.01 11.50
N GLU A 167 13.80 -10.30 12.76
CA GLU A 167 14.43 -9.39 13.72
C GLU A 167 15.91 -9.13 13.46
N GLU A 168 16.60 -10.08 12.80
CA GLU A 168 18.03 -10.00 12.52
C GLU A 168 18.38 -9.12 11.30
N GLU A 169 17.36 -8.63 10.56
CA GLU A 169 17.57 -7.95 9.28
C GLU A 169 17.69 -6.43 9.38
N ALA A 170 17.41 -5.82 10.54
CA ALA A 170 17.27 -4.37 10.68
C ALA A 170 18.55 -3.58 11.00
N ASP A 171 19.71 -4.21 11.10
CA ASP A 171 20.91 -3.66 11.74
C ASP A 171 21.80 -2.76 10.83
N ARG A 172 21.22 -2.10 9.82
CA ARG A 172 21.93 -1.10 8.99
C ARG A 172 21.58 0.32 9.40
N LYS A 173 22.40 0.90 10.27
CA LYS A 173 22.24 2.25 10.89
C LYS A 173 22.24 3.46 9.92
N GLU A 174 22.53 3.27 8.64
CA GLU A 174 22.70 4.40 7.69
C GLU A 174 21.42 4.74 6.91
N ILE A 175 20.46 3.81 6.77
CA ILE A 175 19.20 4.03 6.05
C ILE A 175 18.05 3.86 7.01
N PRO A 176 17.13 4.84 7.13
CA PRO A 176 15.94 4.71 7.94
C PRO A 176 15.11 3.47 7.54
N VAL A 177 14.76 2.66 8.53
CA VAL A 177 13.99 1.41 8.35
C VAL A 177 12.61 1.57 8.94
N VAL A 178 11.59 1.21 8.16
CA VAL A 178 10.18 1.24 8.55
C VAL A 178 9.60 -0.17 8.50
N MET A 179 8.97 -0.62 9.59
CA MET A 179 8.31 -1.93 9.64
C MET A 179 6.86 -1.81 9.16
N ALA A 180 6.46 -2.69 8.25
CA ALA A 180 5.09 -2.82 7.77
C ALA A 180 4.55 -4.23 8.05
N GLY A 181 3.27 -4.31 8.42
CA GLY A 181 2.57 -5.57 8.68
C GLY A 181 2.58 -5.99 10.15
N GLY A 182 1.39 -6.23 10.69
CA GLY A 182 1.18 -6.68 12.06
C GLY A 182 1.17 -5.56 13.12
N VAL A 183 1.46 -4.33 12.76
CA VAL A 183 1.37 -3.19 13.69
C VAL A 183 -0.04 -2.61 13.70
N TYR A 184 -0.67 -2.55 14.88
CA TYR A 184 -2.03 -2.07 15.06
C TYR A 184 -2.15 -1.01 16.17
N THR A 185 -1.42 -1.15 17.29
CA THR A 185 -1.45 -0.24 18.43
C THR A 185 -0.19 0.61 18.54
N GLY A 186 -0.27 1.69 19.34
CA GLY A 186 0.90 2.50 19.71
C GLY A 186 1.96 1.68 20.45
N GLU A 187 1.56 0.77 21.36
CA GLU A 187 2.50 -0.13 22.04
C GLU A 187 3.29 -1.02 21.08
N GLU A 188 2.60 -1.59 20.08
CA GLU A 188 3.27 -2.40 19.03
C GLU A 188 4.22 -1.55 18.19
N ALA A 189 3.85 -0.30 17.88
CA ALA A 189 4.74 0.65 17.21
C ALA A 189 5.97 0.95 18.09
N GLY A 190 5.76 1.24 19.36
CA GLY A 190 6.84 1.50 20.34
C GLY A 190 7.82 0.34 20.46
N LYS A 191 7.36 -0.90 20.39
CA LYS A 191 8.23 -2.10 20.40
C LYS A 191 9.21 -2.13 19.20
N TRP A 192 8.77 -1.72 18.02
CA TRP A 192 9.66 -1.66 16.86
C TRP A 192 10.64 -0.48 16.95
N ILE A 193 10.18 0.67 17.39
CA ILE A 193 11.05 1.86 17.55
C ILE A 193 12.11 1.61 18.62
N SER A 194 11.77 0.98 19.74
CA SER A 194 12.74 0.63 20.81
C SER A 194 13.81 -0.37 20.36
N ARG A 195 13.55 -1.13 19.30
CA ARG A 195 14.53 -2.01 18.63
C ARG A 195 15.42 -1.28 17.61
N GLY A 196 15.27 0.04 17.46
CA GLY A 196 16.09 0.88 16.61
C GLY A 196 15.52 1.15 15.21
N LEU A 197 14.27 0.77 14.93
CA LEU A 197 13.62 1.14 13.68
C LEU A 197 13.22 2.62 13.69
N SER A 198 13.18 3.22 12.51
CA SER A 198 12.88 4.64 12.33
C SER A 198 11.39 4.96 12.24
N GLY A 199 10.54 3.93 12.05
CA GLY A 199 9.11 4.11 11.93
C GLY A 199 8.34 2.82 11.72
N VAL A 200 7.01 2.96 11.66
CA VAL A 200 6.08 1.87 11.32
C VAL A 200 5.13 2.32 10.22
N GLN A 201 4.73 1.39 9.36
CA GLN A 201 3.68 1.59 8.36
C GLN A 201 2.43 0.83 8.79
N MET A 202 1.34 1.54 8.96
CA MET A 202 0.03 1.00 9.35
C MET A 202 -0.99 1.29 8.26
N ALA A 203 -1.86 0.33 7.97
CA ALA A 203 -2.94 0.51 6.98
C ALA A 203 -4.29 0.04 7.52
N THR A 204 -4.37 -1.19 8.02
CA THR A 204 -5.61 -1.87 8.38
C THR A 204 -6.47 -1.08 9.37
N ARG A 205 -5.89 -0.57 10.46
CA ARG A 205 -6.62 0.23 11.46
C ARG A 205 -7.16 1.54 10.87
N PHE A 206 -6.44 2.15 9.94
CA PHE A 206 -6.87 3.38 9.28
C PHE A 206 -8.02 3.19 8.30
N VAL A 207 -8.38 1.96 7.91
CA VAL A 207 -9.56 1.69 7.10
C VAL A 207 -10.84 2.07 7.86
N THR A 208 -10.89 1.83 9.16
CA THR A 208 -12.05 2.13 10.01
C THR A 208 -11.97 3.53 10.63
N THR A 209 -11.43 4.50 9.89
CA THR A 209 -11.43 5.92 10.29
C THR A 209 -12.48 6.72 9.55
N GLU A 210 -12.91 7.83 10.16
CA GLU A 210 -13.84 8.78 9.54
C GLU A 210 -13.28 9.33 8.23
N GLU A 211 -11.97 9.64 8.22
CA GLU A 211 -11.26 10.26 7.10
C GLU A 211 -10.93 9.29 5.96
N CYS A 212 -11.12 7.98 6.16
CA CYS A 212 -10.94 6.99 5.10
C CYS A 212 -11.98 7.18 4.01
N ASP A 213 -11.52 7.29 2.76
CA ASP A 213 -12.34 7.60 1.58
C ASP A 213 -13.20 6.41 1.08
N ALA A 214 -13.10 5.23 1.68
CA ALA A 214 -13.88 4.06 1.30
C ALA A 214 -15.36 4.19 1.69
N HIS A 215 -16.22 3.47 0.97
CA HIS A 215 -17.65 3.42 1.29
C HIS A 215 -17.90 2.92 2.72
N PRO A 216 -18.92 3.42 3.44
CA PRO A 216 -19.22 2.97 4.81
C PRO A 216 -19.36 1.45 4.95
N ALA A 217 -19.96 0.76 3.98
CA ALA A 217 -20.06 -0.70 4.00
C ALA A 217 -18.70 -1.41 3.98
N TYR A 218 -17.70 -0.83 3.29
CA TYR A 218 -16.33 -1.36 3.29
C TYR A 218 -15.71 -1.28 4.69
N LYS A 219 -15.89 -0.14 5.37
CA LYS A 219 -15.39 0.07 6.74
C LYS A 219 -16.10 -0.86 7.72
N GLN A 220 -17.43 -1.01 7.57
CA GLN A 220 -18.24 -1.88 8.41
C GLN A 220 -17.82 -3.35 8.27
N ALA A 221 -17.48 -3.80 7.07
CA ALA A 221 -16.99 -5.17 6.87
C ALA A 221 -15.68 -5.48 7.64
N TYR A 222 -14.85 -4.47 7.93
CA TYR A 222 -13.69 -4.64 8.82
C TYR A 222 -14.09 -4.72 10.28
N ILE A 223 -15.09 -3.94 10.71
CA ILE A 223 -15.59 -3.96 12.09
C ILE A 223 -16.30 -5.28 12.40
N ASP A 224 -17.01 -5.83 11.42
CA ASP A 224 -17.75 -7.07 11.57
C ASP A 224 -16.86 -8.32 11.46
N ALA A 225 -15.64 -8.18 10.90
CA ALA A 225 -14.75 -9.30 10.66
C ALA A 225 -14.22 -9.91 11.95
N LYS A 226 -14.27 -11.24 12.03
CA LYS A 226 -13.68 -12.02 13.12
C LYS A 226 -12.34 -12.62 12.67
N GLU A 227 -11.60 -13.17 13.62
CA GLU A 227 -10.29 -13.77 13.35
C GLU A 227 -10.36 -14.89 12.30
N GLU A 228 -11.40 -15.74 12.38
CA GLU A 228 -11.65 -16.83 11.43
C GLU A 228 -12.01 -16.37 10.01
N ASP A 229 -12.37 -15.08 9.84
CA ASP A 229 -12.67 -14.49 8.53
C ASP A 229 -11.42 -13.97 7.82
N ILE A 230 -10.30 -13.85 8.52
CA ILE A 230 -9.04 -13.41 7.94
C ILE A 230 -8.33 -14.59 7.28
N VAL A 231 -8.35 -14.62 5.95
CA VAL A 231 -7.88 -15.78 5.17
C VAL A 231 -6.77 -15.42 4.18
N LEU A 232 -5.91 -16.40 3.90
CA LEU A 232 -4.99 -16.32 2.79
C LEU A 232 -5.73 -16.68 1.50
N VAL A 233 -5.48 -15.89 0.45
CA VAL A 233 -6.11 -16.05 -0.85
C VAL A 233 -5.06 -16.11 -1.96
N LYS A 234 -5.33 -16.92 -2.99
CA LYS A 234 -4.55 -16.93 -4.22
C LYS A 234 -4.97 -15.75 -5.09
N SER A 235 -4.05 -14.82 -5.29
CA SER A 235 -4.34 -13.67 -6.15
C SER A 235 -4.07 -13.98 -7.63
N PRO A 236 -4.85 -13.39 -8.54
CA PRO A 236 -4.62 -13.49 -9.99
C PRO A 236 -3.24 -13.01 -10.46
N VAL A 237 -2.55 -12.23 -9.64
CA VAL A 237 -1.21 -11.72 -9.99
C VAL A 237 -0.07 -12.66 -9.60
N GLY A 238 -0.39 -13.88 -9.15
CA GLY A 238 0.60 -14.93 -8.85
C GLY A 238 1.25 -14.84 -7.47
N MET A 239 0.81 -13.91 -6.61
CA MET A 239 1.26 -13.76 -5.23
C MET A 239 0.12 -14.16 -4.28
N PRO A 240 0.40 -14.77 -3.11
CA PRO A 240 -0.61 -14.92 -2.08
C PRO A 240 -1.06 -13.54 -1.59
N GLY A 241 -2.29 -13.45 -1.10
CA GLY A 241 -2.84 -12.25 -0.50
C GLY A 241 -3.56 -12.58 0.81
N ARG A 242 -3.86 -11.56 1.61
CA ARG A 242 -4.70 -11.71 2.80
C ARG A 242 -5.93 -10.85 2.66
N ALA A 243 -7.10 -11.43 2.94
CA ALA A 243 -8.39 -10.79 2.74
C ALA A 243 -9.42 -11.24 3.79
N ILE A 244 -10.50 -10.47 3.92
CA ILE A 244 -11.70 -10.85 4.69
C ILE A 244 -12.51 -11.83 3.85
N ARG A 245 -12.89 -12.97 4.43
CA ARG A 245 -13.75 -13.98 3.82
C ARG A 245 -15.14 -13.42 3.56
N ASN A 246 -15.63 -13.62 2.35
CA ASN A 246 -16.97 -13.18 1.93
C ASN A 246 -17.52 -14.09 0.81
N THR A 247 -18.70 -13.77 0.30
CA THR A 247 -19.36 -14.48 -0.82
C THR A 247 -18.51 -14.48 -2.09
N PHE A 248 -17.78 -13.39 -2.38
CA PHE A 248 -16.89 -13.31 -3.53
C PHE A 248 -15.79 -14.37 -3.49
N LEU A 249 -15.08 -14.49 -2.37
CA LEU A 249 -14.00 -15.47 -2.22
C LEU A 249 -14.53 -16.93 -2.26
N GLN A 250 -15.73 -17.17 -1.74
CA GLN A 250 -16.38 -18.48 -1.86
C GLN A 250 -16.68 -18.84 -3.33
N LYS A 251 -17.13 -17.87 -4.13
CA LYS A 251 -17.35 -18.06 -5.57
C LYS A 251 -16.03 -18.29 -6.32
N ALA A 252 -15.03 -17.46 -6.05
CA ALA A 252 -13.70 -17.58 -6.66
C ALA A 252 -13.02 -18.92 -6.35
N GLY A 253 -13.26 -19.50 -5.19
CA GLY A 253 -12.78 -20.83 -4.82
C GLY A 253 -13.48 -22.00 -5.53
N LYS A 254 -14.66 -21.75 -6.13
CA LYS A 254 -15.43 -22.76 -6.87
C LYS A 254 -15.19 -22.74 -8.39
N GLY A 255 -14.62 -21.67 -8.90
CA GLY A 255 -14.34 -21.51 -10.33
C GLY A 255 -14.12 -20.06 -10.75
N ALA A 256 -13.89 -19.84 -12.04
CA ALA A 256 -13.66 -18.51 -12.57
C ALA A 256 -14.92 -17.63 -12.47
N ILE A 257 -14.74 -16.39 -12.03
CA ILE A 257 -15.78 -15.36 -12.01
C ILE A 257 -15.67 -14.57 -13.32
N PRO A 258 -16.74 -14.54 -14.14
CA PRO A 258 -16.75 -13.72 -15.35
C PRO A 258 -16.43 -12.25 -15.05
N HIS A 259 -15.63 -11.64 -15.88
CA HIS A 259 -15.27 -10.23 -15.77
C HIS A 259 -15.48 -9.50 -17.10
N GLY A 260 -15.61 -8.19 -17.03
CA GLY A 260 -15.80 -7.33 -18.19
C GLY A 260 -14.51 -7.05 -18.98
N LYS A 261 -14.43 -5.87 -19.57
CA LYS A 261 -13.27 -5.41 -20.34
C LYS A 261 -12.03 -5.30 -19.45
N CYS A 262 -10.88 -5.81 -19.92
CA CYS A 262 -9.62 -5.70 -19.21
C CYS A 262 -9.19 -4.22 -19.05
N HIS A 263 -8.84 -3.84 -17.81
CA HIS A 263 -8.36 -2.49 -17.48
C HIS A 263 -6.87 -2.26 -17.76
N GLY A 264 -6.11 -3.28 -18.21
CA GLY A 264 -4.68 -3.17 -18.48
C GLY A 264 -3.84 -2.82 -17.25
N CYS A 265 -4.25 -3.28 -16.05
CA CYS A 265 -3.67 -2.84 -14.77
C CYS A 265 -2.29 -3.42 -14.47
N ILE A 266 -2.07 -4.72 -14.66
CA ILE A 266 -0.87 -5.46 -14.25
C ILE A 266 -0.16 -6.04 -15.49
N LYS A 267 1.18 -5.95 -15.51
CA LYS A 267 2.02 -6.42 -16.62
C LYS A 267 1.88 -7.91 -16.90
N THR A 268 1.82 -8.73 -15.87
CA THR A 268 1.85 -10.20 -15.97
C THR A 268 0.46 -10.82 -15.99
N CYS A 269 -0.61 -10.05 -15.87
CA CYS A 269 -1.97 -10.56 -15.89
C CYS A 269 -2.37 -11.01 -17.30
N ASN A 270 -2.84 -12.27 -17.43
CA ASN A 270 -3.50 -12.79 -18.62
C ASN A 270 -5.02 -12.82 -18.37
N PRO A 271 -5.80 -11.92 -18.99
CA PRO A 271 -7.25 -11.88 -18.78
C PRO A 271 -7.99 -13.16 -19.17
N ALA A 272 -7.43 -13.94 -20.11
CA ALA A 272 -8.05 -15.18 -20.57
C ALA A 272 -7.87 -16.36 -19.59
N ASP A 273 -6.91 -16.25 -18.68
CA ASP A 273 -6.51 -17.32 -17.75
C ASP A 273 -6.55 -16.88 -16.29
N THR A 274 -7.28 -15.81 -15.99
CA THR A 274 -7.40 -15.32 -14.61
C THR A 274 -8.71 -15.80 -13.96
N PRO A 275 -8.69 -16.24 -12.69
CA PRO A 275 -9.90 -16.68 -12.00
C PRO A 275 -10.91 -15.54 -11.78
N TYR A 276 -10.47 -14.29 -11.77
CA TYR A 276 -11.31 -13.08 -11.68
C TYR A 276 -10.48 -11.83 -12.01
N CYS A 277 -11.14 -10.73 -12.37
CA CYS A 277 -10.46 -9.44 -12.51
C CYS A 277 -10.23 -8.80 -11.13
N ILE A 278 -8.97 -8.71 -10.70
CA ILE A 278 -8.63 -8.12 -9.40
C ILE A 278 -9.03 -6.64 -9.31
N THR A 279 -8.91 -5.90 -10.40
CA THR A 279 -9.30 -4.49 -10.46
C THR A 279 -10.80 -4.33 -10.20
N GLU A 280 -11.66 -5.07 -10.90
CA GLU A 280 -13.10 -5.01 -10.67
C GLU A 280 -13.48 -5.43 -9.25
N ALA A 281 -12.84 -6.49 -8.73
CA ALA A 281 -13.11 -6.97 -7.39
C ALA A 281 -12.75 -5.94 -6.30
N LEU A 282 -11.61 -5.24 -6.45
CA LEU A 282 -11.20 -4.20 -5.52
C LEU A 282 -12.07 -2.93 -5.62
N ILE A 283 -12.47 -2.54 -6.83
CA ILE A 283 -13.36 -1.38 -7.05
C ILE A 283 -14.73 -1.65 -6.45
N ARG A 284 -15.34 -2.80 -6.72
CA ARG A 284 -16.63 -3.18 -6.12
C ARG A 284 -16.61 -3.09 -4.61
N ALA A 285 -15.57 -3.65 -3.99
CA ALA A 285 -15.43 -3.62 -2.53
C ALA A 285 -15.38 -2.18 -2.00
N VAL A 286 -14.50 -1.33 -2.55
CA VAL A 286 -14.33 0.05 -2.05
C VAL A 286 -15.52 0.95 -2.31
N GLU A 287 -16.36 0.63 -3.30
CA GLU A 287 -17.64 1.30 -3.61
C GLU A 287 -18.82 0.77 -2.78
N GLY A 288 -18.60 -0.26 -1.95
CA GLY A 288 -19.57 -0.77 -1.00
C GLY A 288 -20.25 -2.09 -1.36
N ASP A 289 -19.97 -2.66 -2.56
CA ASP A 289 -20.42 -4.02 -2.91
C ASP A 289 -19.43 -5.05 -2.32
N VAL A 290 -19.44 -5.13 -0.99
CA VAL A 290 -18.50 -5.96 -0.22
C VAL A 290 -18.71 -7.46 -0.41
N GLU A 291 -19.91 -7.87 -0.80
CA GLU A 291 -20.24 -9.29 -1.04
C GLU A 291 -19.71 -9.82 -2.39
N ASN A 292 -19.53 -8.95 -3.38
CA ASN A 292 -19.01 -9.29 -4.71
C ASN A 292 -17.64 -8.68 -4.98
N GLY A 293 -17.01 -8.08 -3.96
CA GLY A 293 -15.70 -7.46 -4.03
C GLY A 293 -14.63 -8.19 -3.22
N LEU A 294 -13.37 -7.87 -3.47
CA LEU A 294 -12.21 -8.37 -2.73
C LEU A 294 -11.79 -7.37 -1.66
N LEU A 295 -11.87 -7.77 -0.39
CA LEU A 295 -11.49 -6.95 0.76
C LEU A 295 -10.11 -7.39 1.26
N PHE A 296 -9.05 -6.83 0.72
CA PHE A 296 -7.71 -7.07 1.23
C PHE A 296 -7.51 -6.42 2.61
N CYS A 297 -6.94 -7.15 3.55
CA CYS A 297 -6.71 -6.69 4.92
C CYS A 297 -5.40 -7.25 5.49
N GLY A 298 -4.86 -6.62 6.53
CA GLY A 298 -3.80 -7.21 7.37
C GLY A 298 -4.36 -8.25 8.34
N SER A 299 -3.46 -8.97 8.99
CA SER A 299 -3.83 -10.00 9.98
C SER A 299 -4.67 -9.46 11.14
N ASN A 300 -4.51 -8.19 11.48
CA ASN A 300 -5.16 -7.52 12.60
C ASN A 300 -6.51 -6.87 12.26
N ALA A 301 -7.12 -7.16 11.09
CA ALA A 301 -8.38 -6.53 10.70
C ALA A 301 -9.52 -6.81 11.69
N CYS A 302 -9.56 -8.02 12.26
CA CYS A 302 -10.53 -8.43 13.28
C CYS A 302 -10.44 -7.66 14.61
N ARG A 303 -9.40 -6.82 14.80
CA ARG A 303 -9.26 -5.95 15.99
C ARG A 303 -9.97 -4.60 15.84
N SER A 304 -10.54 -4.32 14.66
CA SER A 304 -11.29 -3.09 14.40
C SER A 304 -12.71 -3.21 14.98
N GLU A 305 -12.95 -2.64 16.13
CA GLU A 305 -14.22 -2.76 16.86
C GLU A 305 -15.19 -1.60 16.59
N ARG A 306 -14.68 -0.48 16.10
CA ARG A 306 -15.45 0.76 15.92
C ARG A 306 -14.79 1.71 14.92
N MET A 307 -15.53 2.72 14.52
CA MET A 307 -14.97 3.87 13.82
C MET A 307 -14.11 4.72 14.75
N GLU A 308 -12.96 5.14 14.28
CA GLU A 308 -12.02 6.02 14.96
C GLU A 308 -11.74 7.28 14.11
N THR A 309 -10.94 8.20 14.61
CA THR A 309 -10.34 9.28 13.80
C THR A 309 -8.86 9.01 13.58
N VAL A 310 -8.29 9.53 12.51
CA VAL A 310 -6.83 9.53 12.29
C VAL A 310 -6.11 10.16 13.47
N GLY A 311 -6.68 11.23 14.04
CA GLY A 311 -6.13 11.89 15.21
C GLY A 311 -5.97 10.96 16.41
N THR A 312 -7.02 10.23 16.76
CA THR A 312 -7.01 9.29 17.90
C THR A 312 -5.91 8.23 17.74
N ILE A 313 -5.76 7.67 16.53
CA ILE A 313 -4.75 6.62 16.27
C ILE A 313 -3.33 7.21 16.37
N LEU A 314 -3.09 8.37 15.75
CA LEU A 314 -1.75 8.97 15.74
C LEU A 314 -1.35 9.54 17.12
N ASP A 315 -2.30 10.06 17.89
CA ASP A 315 -2.04 10.50 19.27
C ASP A 315 -1.64 9.31 20.15
N GLU A 316 -2.33 8.13 20.02
CA GLU A 316 -1.96 6.90 20.72
C GLU A 316 -0.53 6.45 20.35
N VAL A 317 -0.18 6.48 19.06
CA VAL A 317 1.17 6.11 18.59
C VAL A 317 2.20 7.10 19.14
N ALA A 318 1.93 8.41 19.07
CA ALA A 318 2.84 9.44 19.57
C ALA A 318 3.07 9.33 21.09
N ASP A 319 2.04 9.01 21.86
CA ASP A 319 2.15 8.83 23.31
C ASP A 319 2.99 7.60 23.68
N ALA A 320 2.89 6.53 22.90
CA ALA A 320 3.69 5.32 23.10
C ALA A 320 5.19 5.48 22.72
N LEU A 321 5.54 6.58 22.05
CA LEU A 321 6.92 6.89 21.64
C LEU A 321 7.64 7.89 22.58
N LYS A 322 6.94 8.40 23.59
CA LYS A 322 7.51 9.28 24.64
C LYS A 322 8.24 8.45 25.70
#